data_62b4d836885a7147c5092a418d306cff
#
_entry.id   62b4d836885a7147c5092a418d306cff
#
_cell.length_a   1.000
_cell.length_b   1.000
_cell.length_c   1.000
_cell.angle_alpha   90.00
_cell.angle_beta   90.00
_cell.angle_gamma   90.00
#
_symmetry.space_group_name_H-M   'P 1'
#
loop_
_entity.id
_entity.type
_entity.pdbx_description
1 polymer ?
#
loop_
_entity_poly.entity_id
_entity_poly.type
_entity_poly.pdbx_seq_one_letter_code
_entity_poly.pdbx_strand_id
1 'polypeptide(L)'
;MSNIAIVYFSKSGATRALAKAIQSGIESALYSATLFEIESRDIEEGRYVNNHLLSSLKHFDAIVFGSPTYMGSASAQFKAFMDASSDEYVQLNWRNKLAAVFTMGGSLNGEQQQTLLGFFALACQHGMIWAGLDVSKHTDNKALNRTGSSIGLVASYDDNAQVHPNDLETAHYFGHRIADLAYQRRHQVMLE
;
A
#
# COMPACT_ATOMS: atom_id res chain seq x y z
N MET A 1 18.05 3.67 -9.77
CA MET A 1 17.45 3.40 -8.43
C MET A 1 15.99 3.07 -8.64
N SER A 2 15.45 2.11 -7.91
CA SER A 2 14.00 1.83 -7.97
C SER A 2 13.26 2.97 -7.27
N ASN A 3 12.13 3.37 -7.86
CA ASN A 3 11.28 4.44 -7.33
C ASN A 3 9.90 3.85 -6.99
N ILE A 4 9.43 4.06 -5.76
CA ILE A 4 8.23 3.42 -5.24
C ILE A 4 7.21 4.51 -4.88
N ALA A 5 5.99 4.40 -5.41
CA ALA A 5 4.87 5.26 -5.03
C ALA A 5 4.11 4.65 -3.85
N ILE A 6 3.76 5.46 -2.87
CA ILE A 6 2.86 5.09 -1.78
C ILE A 6 1.63 6.00 -1.88
N VAL A 7 0.53 5.46 -2.41
CA VAL A 7 -0.73 6.18 -2.58
C VAL A 7 -1.66 5.81 -1.44
N TYR A 8 -2.13 6.78 -0.68
CA TYR A 8 -2.97 6.50 0.48
C TYR A 8 -3.99 7.60 0.78
N PHE A 9 -5.02 7.21 1.52
CA PHE A 9 -5.96 8.13 2.17
C PHE A 9 -5.82 8.01 3.69
N SER A 10 -5.87 9.14 4.41
CA SER A 10 -5.83 9.15 5.87
C SER A 10 -6.74 10.23 6.45
N LYS A 11 -7.77 9.83 7.21
CA LYS A 11 -8.68 10.76 7.88
C LYS A 11 -8.13 11.27 9.21
N SER A 12 -7.63 10.35 10.05
CA SER A 12 -7.18 10.65 11.43
C SER A 12 -5.66 10.73 11.59
N GLY A 13 -4.90 10.45 10.52
CA GLY A 13 -3.44 10.39 10.57
C GLY A 13 -2.87 8.99 10.77
N ALA A 14 -3.65 7.99 11.19
CA ALA A 14 -3.14 6.64 11.44
C ALA A 14 -2.62 5.94 10.16
N THR A 15 -3.38 6.00 9.06
CA THR A 15 -2.92 5.45 7.77
C THR A 15 -1.68 6.20 7.25
N ARG A 16 -1.59 7.53 7.49
CA ARG A 16 -0.39 8.33 7.17
C ARG A 16 0.82 7.88 7.99
N ALA A 17 0.63 7.53 9.26
CA ALA A 17 1.73 7.02 10.09
C ALA A 17 2.30 5.70 9.53
N LEU A 18 1.43 4.78 9.09
CA LEU A 18 1.85 3.55 8.41
C LEU A 18 2.56 3.84 7.09
N ALA A 19 2.03 4.76 6.26
CA ALA A 19 2.66 5.15 5.00
C ALA A 19 4.08 5.69 5.22
N LYS A 20 4.29 6.51 6.26
CA LYS A 20 5.62 7.01 6.64
C LYS A 20 6.55 5.92 7.15
N ALA A 21 6.04 4.93 7.89
CA ALA A 21 6.84 3.80 8.35
C ALA A 21 7.28 2.91 7.17
N ILE A 22 6.39 2.67 6.20
CA ILE A 22 6.72 1.97 4.94
C ILE A 22 7.77 2.77 4.16
N GLN A 23 7.58 4.08 4.00
CA GLN A 23 8.56 4.96 3.35
C GLN A 23 9.94 4.83 4.01
N SER A 24 10.01 4.96 5.34
CA SER A 24 11.26 4.80 6.08
C SER A 24 11.92 3.43 5.85
N GLY A 25 11.14 2.36 5.74
CA GLY A 25 11.63 1.03 5.40
C GLY A 25 12.24 0.97 4.00
N ILE A 26 11.58 1.56 3.00
CA ILE A 26 12.08 1.65 1.63
C ILE A 26 13.39 2.44 1.57
N GLU A 27 13.44 3.59 2.25
CA GLU A 27 14.62 4.47 2.28
C GLU A 27 15.80 3.84 3.02
N SER A 28 15.55 3.00 4.03
CA SER A 28 16.60 2.23 4.72
C SER A 28 17.29 1.21 3.81
N ALA A 29 16.63 0.77 2.75
CA ALA A 29 17.18 -0.08 1.70
C ALA A 29 17.83 0.73 0.55
N LEU A 30 18.06 2.04 0.74
CA LEU A 30 18.68 2.96 -0.23
C LEU A 30 17.89 3.17 -1.53
N TYR A 31 16.55 3.05 -1.46
CA TYR A 31 15.63 3.36 -2.56
C TYR A 31 14.84 4.63 -2.27
N SER A 32 14.21 5.20 -3.29
CA SER A 32 13.35 6.37 -3.10
C SER A 32 11.88 5.98 -3.03
N ALA A 33 11.15 6.62 -2.11
CA ALA A 33 9.72 6.48 -1.98
C ALA A 33 9.03 7.84 -2.00
N THR A 34 7.96 7.95 -2.77
CA THR A 34 7.15 9.16 -2.85
C THR A 34 5.77 8.91 -2.24
N LEU A 35 5.40 9.74 -1.27
CA LEU A 35 4.08 9.72 -0.65
C LEU A 35 3.09 10.54 -1.46
N PHE A 36 1.96 9.94 -1.81
CA PHE A 36 0.82 10.58 -2.46
C PHE A 36 -0.41 10.41 -1.57
N GLU A 37 -0.77 11.44 -0.85
CA GLU A 37 -1.99 11.43 -0.06
C GLU A 37 -3.17 11.89 -0.93
N ILE A 38 -4.24 11.11 -0.95
CA ILE A 38 -5.51 11.51 -1.56
C ILE A 38 -6.17 12.53 -0.63
N GLU A 39 -6.34 13.75 -1.11
CA GLU A 39 -6.91 14.84 -0.34
C GLU A 39 -8.39 15.08 -0.70
N SER A 40 -9.12 15.77 0.16
CA SER A 40 -10.53 16.10 -0.10
C SER A 40 -10.71 16.93 -1.38
N ARG A 41 -9.74 17.77 -1.72
CA ARG A 41 -9.74 18.58 -2.97
C ARG A 41 -9.58 17.72 -4.23
N ASP A 42 -9.12 16.48 -4.12
CA ASP A 42 -8.99 15.57 -5.25
C ASP A 42 -10.33 14.87 -5.58
N ILE A 43 -11.38 15.16 -4.81
CA ILE A 43 -12.70 14.53 -4.96
C ILE A 43 -13.75 15.59 -5.29
N GLU A 44 -14.31 15.55 -6.49
CA GLU A 44 -15.40 16.41 -6.95
C GLU A 44 -16.61 15.53 -7.31
N GLU A 45 -17.78 15.85 -6.76
CA GLU A 45 -19.03 15.09 -7.00
C GLU A 45 -18.86 13.56 -6.87
N GLY A 46 -18.03 13.12 -5.91
CA GLY A 46 -17.71 11.71 -5.66
C GLY A 46 -16.72 11.07 -6.63
N ARG A 47 -16.14 11.83 -7.56
CA ARG A 47 -15.13 11.39 -8.52
C ARG A 47 -13.75 11.92 -8.16
N TYR A 48 -12.73 11.09 -8.35
CA TYR A 48 -11.34 11.52 -8.24
C TYR A 48 -10.93 12.28 -9.48
N VAL A 49 -10.37 13.48 -9.31
CA VAL A 49 -10.11 14.41 -10.42
C VAL A 49 -8.62 14.74 -10.64
N ASN A 50 -7.72 14.25 -9.77
CA ASN A 50 -6.29 14.48 -9.91
C ASN A 50 -5.66 13.49 -10.91
N ASN A 51 -5.91 13.72 -12.20
CA ASN A 51 -5.38 12.90 -13.30
C ASN A 51 -3.85 12.96 -13.40
N HIS A 52 -3.22 14.03 -12.91
CA HIS A 52 -1.77 14.15 -12.91
C HIS A 52 -1.13 13.09 -12.00
N LEU A 53 -1.69 12.84 -10.81
CA LEU A 53 -1.22 11.77 -9.95
C LEU A 53 -1.37 10.42 -10.64
N LEU A 54 -2.57 10.08 -11.15
CA LEU A 54 -2.82 8.80 -11.83
C LEU A 54 -1.80 8.55 -12.95
N SER A 55 -1.63 9.52 -13.85
CA SER A 55 -0.71 9.38 -15.00
C SER A 55 0.76 9.31 -14.58
N SER A 56 1.14 9.90 -13.44
CA SER A 56 2.52 9.84 -12.93
C SER A 56 2.93 8.45 -12.44
N LEU A 57 1.97 7.63 -12.00
CA LEU A 57 2.24 6.30 -11.43
C LEU A 57 2.87 5.33 -12.43
N LYS A 58 2.72 5.56 -13.73
CA LYS A 58 3.41 4.75 -14.76
C LYS A 58 4.94 4.81 -14.67
N HIS A 59 5.49 5.83 -14.02
CA HIS A 59 6.94 6.02 -13.89
C HIS A 59 7.56 5.34 -12.66
N PHE A 60 6.75 4.68 -11.82
CA PHE A 60 7.22 3.97 -10.64
C PHE A 60 7.37 2.47 -10.91
N ASP A 61 8.31 1.83 -10.23
CA ASP A 61 8.55 0.38 -10.32
C ASP A 61 7.55 -0.42 -9.46
N ALA A 62 7.06 0.18 -8.40
CA ALA A 62 6.07 -0.39 -7.49
C ALA A 62 5.06 0.68 -7.03
N ILE A 63 3.83 0.24 -6.72
CA ILE A 63 2.79 1.08 -6.14
C ILE A 63 2.27 0.40 -4.88
N VAL A 64 2.39 1.10 -3.75
CA VAL A 64 1.84 0.66 -2.46
C VAL A 64 0.54 1.40 -2.21
N PHE A 65 -0.56 0.67 -2.04
CA PHE A 65 -1.88 1.25 -1.81
C PHE A 65 -2.24 1.20 -0.33
N GLY A 66 -2.77 2.29 0.22
CA GLY A 66 -3.13 2.39 1.63
C GLY A 66 -4.45 3.09 1.89
N SER A 67 -5.34 2.44 2.62
CA SER A 67 -6.62 3.03 3.02
C SER A 67 -7.02 2.55 4.41
N PRO A 68 -7.72 3.38 5.21
CA PRO A 68 -8.44 2.82 6.36
C PRO A 68 -9.54 1.88 5.87
N THR A 69 -9.85 0.87 6.68
CA THR A 69 -11.03 0.02 6.49
C THR A 69 -12.25 0.72 7.10
N TYR A 70 -13.25 1.01 6.26
CA TYR A 70 -14.55 1.51 6.67
C TYR A 70 -15.63 0.56 6.17
N MET A 71 -16.43 0.02 7.10
CA MET A 71 -17.50 -0.94 6.79
C MET A 71 -17.05 -2.08 5.85
N GLY A 72 -15.88 -2.66 6.17
CA GLY A 72 -15.34 -3.80 5.43
C GLY A 72 -14.72 -3.48 4.06
N SER A 73 -14.45 -2.21 3.75
CA SER A 73 -13.90 -1.81 2.45
C SER A 73 -12.93 -0.63 2.58
N ALA A 74 -12.25 -0.32 1.49
CA ALA A 74 -11.49 0.92 1.38
C ALA A 74 -12.41 2.14 1.57
N SER A 75 -11.87 3.24 2.08
CA SER A 75 -12.63 4.49 2.22
C SER A 75 -13.21 4.95 0.87
N ALA A 76 -14.31 5.71 0.91
CA ALA A 76 -14.94 6.25 -0.29
C ALA A 76 -13.95 7.07 -1.15
N GLN A 77 -13.06 7.83 -0.51
CA GLN A 77 -12.03 8.64 -1.19
C GLN A 77 -11.04 7.77 -1.93
N PHE A 78 -10.60 6.66 -1.31
CA PHE A 78 -9.69 5.75 -1.98
C PHE A 78 -10.43 4.95 -3.07
N LYS A 79 -11.70 4.60 -2.85
CA LYS A 79 -12.50 3.96 -3.89
C LYS A 79 -12.69 4.83 -5.12
N ALA A 80 -12.87 6.16 -4.93
CA ALA A 80 -12.92 7.10 -6.05
C ALA A 80 -11.62 7.10 -6.87
N PHE A 81 -10.45 7.03 -6.21
CA PHE A 81 -9.16 6.86 -6.87
C PHE A 81 -9.08 5.53 -7.65
N MET A 82 -9.54 4.42 -7.05
CA MET A 82 -9.58 3.12 -7.74
C MET A 82 -10.44 3.18 -9.00
N ASP A 83 -11.62 3.80 -8.93
CA ASP A 83 -12.52 3.93 -10.08
C ASP A 83 -11.92 4.80 -11.19
N ALA A 84 -11.23 5.88 -10.83
CA ALA A 84 -10.58 6.77 -11.79
C ALA A 84 -9.36 6.12 -12.47
N SER A 85 -8.79 5.05 -11.91
CA SER A 85 -7.67 4.34 -12.53
C SER A 85 -8.05 3.52 -13.78
N SER A 86 -9.32 3.52 -14.17
CA SER A 86 -9.82 2.78 -15.34
C SER A 86 -9.11 3.15 -16.66
N ASP A 87 -8.72 4.41 -16.84
CA ASP A 87 -7.97 4.84 -18.03
C ASP A 87 -6.56 4.26 -18.05
N GLU A 88 -5.90 4.20 -16.90
CA GLU A 88 -4.58 3.56 -16.73
C GLU A 88 -4.66 2.05 -16.96
N TYR A 89 -5.78 1.42 -16.59
CA TYR A 89 -6.06 0.00 -16.86
C TYR A 89 -6.17 -0.27 -18.36
N VAL A 90 -6.94 0.51 -19.10
CA VAL A 90 -7.11 0.33 -20.57
C VAL A 90 -5.77 0.46 -21.30
N GLN A 91 -4.89 1.35 -20.83
CA GLN A 91 -3.56 1.57 -21.41
C GLN A 91 -2.49 0.61 -20.88
N LEU A 92 -2.82 -0.28 -19.93
CA LEU A 92 -1.90 -1.21 -19.28
C LEU A 92 -0.70 -0.51 -18.60
N ASN A 93 -0.86 0.72 -18.15
CA ASN A 93 0.23 1.56 -17.62
C ASN A 93 0.84 1.02 -16.31
N TRP A 94 0.08 0.21 -15.54
CA TRP A 94 0.58 -0.40 -14.31
C TRP A 94 0.95 -1.87 -14.47
N ARG A 95 0.82 -2.42 -15.67
CA ARG A 95 1.15 -3.81 -15.96
C ARG A 95 2.59 -4.14 -15.54
N ASN A 96 2.73 -5.29 -14.87
CA ASN A 96 4.01 -5.79 -14.39
C ASN A 96 4.70 -4.97 -13.28
N LYS A 97 4.11 -3.91 -12.75
CA LYS A 97 4.61 -3.25 -11.55
C LYS A 97 4.32 -4.08 -10.31
N LEU A 98 5.13 -3.95 -9.26
CA LEU A 98 4.78 -4.53 -7.97
C LEU A 98 3.61 -3.77 -7.34
N ALA A 99 2.67 -4.51 -6.77
CA ALA A 99 1.58 -3.99 -5.94
C ALA A 99 1.73 -4.52 -4.52
N ALA A 100 1.69 -3.63 -3.55
CA ALA A 100 1.62 -3.96 -2.13
C ALA A 100 0.53 -3.14 -1.47
N VAL A 101 0.01 -3.60 -0.34
CA VAL A 101 -1.12 -2.93 0.30
C VAL A 101 -1.02 -2.91 1.80
N PHE A 102 -1.61 -1.87 2.38
CA PHE A 102 -1.79 -1.76 3.81
C PHE A 102 -3.14 -1.15 4.15
N THR A 103 -3.66 -1.52 5.32
CA THR A 103 -4.89 -0.96 5.85
C THR A 103 -4.82 -0.75 7.35
N MET A 104 -5.67 0.12 7.84
CA MET A 104 -5.84 0.45 9.25
C MET A 104 -7.31 0.31 9.64
N GLY A 105 -7.59 -0.37 10.73
CA GLY A 105 -8.95 -0.53 11.24
C GLY A 105 -9.04 -0.51 12.76
N GLY A 106 -10.26 -0.47 13.29
CA GLY A 106 -10.51 -0.50 14.74
C GLY A 106 -10.38 -1.90 15.34
N SER A 107 -10.59 -2.95 14.56
CA SER A 107 -10.40 -4.34 14.98
C SER A 107 -8.97 -4.80 14.72
N LEU A 108 -8.55 -5.90 15.37
CA LEU A 108 -7.22 -6.46 15.18
C LEU A 108 -6.99 -6.93 13.73
N ASN A 109 -8.01 -7.52 13.15
CA ASN A 109 -8.04 -8.03 11.77
C ASN A 109 -9.52 -8.13 11.33
N GLY A 110 -10.00 -9.21 10.75
CA GLY A 110 -11.38 -9.40 10.34
C GLY A 110 -11.67 -8.72 9.00
N GLU A 111 -12.57 -7.74 8.99
CA GLU A 111 -12.99 -7.05 7.76
C GLU A 111 -11.87 -6.28 7.06
N GLN A 112 -10.75 -6.03 7.72
CA GLN A 112 -9.54 -5.51 7.08
C GLN A 112 -9.02 -6.42 5.97
N GLN A 113 -9.22 -7.75 6.09
CA GLN A 113 -8.88 -8.69 5.02
C GLN A 113 -9.72 -8.44 3.76
N GLN A 114 -10.99 -8.08 3.90
CA GLN A 114 -11.83 -7.74 2.76
C GLN A 114 -11.33 -6.48 2.04
N THR A 115 -10.85 -5.49 2.78
CA THR A 115 -10.20 -4.31 2.18
C THR A 115 -8.98 -4.70 1.36
N LEU A 116 -8.11 -5.57 1.90
CA LEU A 116 -6.91 -6.05 1.17
C LEU A 116 -7.30 -6.86 -0.07
N LEU A 117 -8.35 -7.69 -0.01
CA LEU A 117 -8.85 -8.43 -1.17
C LEU A 117 -9.40 -7.51 -2.27
N GLY A 118 -10.02 -6.40 -1.91
CA GLY A 118 -10.42 -5.37 -2.87
C GLY A 118 -9.24 -4.77 -3.64
N PHE A 119 -8.14 -4.50 -2.94
CA PHE A 119 -6.88 -4.06 -3.56
C PHE A 119 -6.21 -5.14 -4.39
N PHE A 120 -6.26 -6.40 -3.93
CA PHE A 120 -5.76 -7.52 -4.72
C PHE A 120 -6.49 -7.63 -6.06
N ALA A 121 -7.82 -7.51 -6.05
CA ALA A 121 -8.61 -7.50 -7.28
C ALA A 121 -8.20 -6.33 -8.20
N LEU A 122 -8.02 -5.12 -7.66
CA LEU A 122 -7.52 -3.96 -8.43
C LEU A 122 -6.16 -4.26 -9.07
N ALA A 123 -5.21 -4.76 -8.29
CA ALA A 123 -3.87 -5.09 -8.78
C ALA A 123 -3.92 -6.15 -9.89
N CYS A 124 -4.74 -7.19 -9.74
CA CYS A 124 -4.94 -8.22 -10.76
C CYS A 124 -5.55 -7.63 -12.04
N GLN A 125 -6.55 -6.75 -11.95
CA GLN A 125 -7.12 -6.06 -13.10
C GLN A 125 -6.06 -5.26 -13.86
N HIS A 126 -5.20 -4.54 -13.17
CA HIS A 126 -4.09 -3.78 -13.78
C HIS A 126 -2.91 -4.65 -14.24
N GLY A 127 -2.97 -5.99 -14.08
CA GLY A 127 -1.88 -6.89 -14.45
C GLY A 127 -0.62 -6.70 -13.60
N MET A 128 -0.77 -6.23 -12.37
CA MET A 128 0.33 -6.01 -11.43
C MET A 128 0.75 -7.34 -10.76
N ILE A 129 1.94 -7.34 -10.18
CA ILE A 129 2.50 -8.48 -9.44
C ILE A 129 2.34 -8.21 -7.95
N TRP A 130 1.65 -9.09 -7.25
CA TRP A 130 1.35 -8.93 -5.84
C TRP A 130 2.52 -9.25 -4.94
N ALA A 131 2.82 -8.35 -4.00
CA ALA A 131 3.79 -8.53 -2.94
C ALA A 131 3.10 -8.54 -1.57
N GLY A 132 3.00 -9.71 -0.94
CA GLY A 132 2.49 -9.87 0.41
C GLY A 132 3.57 -9.77 1.48
N LEU A 133 3.17 -9.90 2.76
CA LEU A 133 4.06 -10.06 3.90
C LEU A 133 4.54 -11.52 4.01
N ASP A 134 5.84 -11.71 4.21
CA ASP A 134 6.49 -13.01 4.37
C ASP A 134 6.92 -13.30 5.80
N VAL A 135 6.53 -12.45 6.74
CA VAL A 135 6.86 -12.54 8.15
C VAL A 135 5.63 -12.77 9.00
N SER A 136 5.77 -13.51 10.08
CA SER A 136 4.75 -13.74 11.09
C SER A 136 5.40 -13.83 12.47
N LYS A 137 4.59 -13.74 13.53
CA LYS A 137 5.06 -13.96 14.90
C LYS A 137 5.74 -15.33 15.15
N HIS A 138 5.60 -16.27 14.21
CA HIS A 138 6.21 -17.61 14.31
C HIS A 138 7.52 -17.71 13.51
N THR A 139 7.78 -16.80 12.58
CA THR A 139 8.94 -16.82 11.68
C THR A 139 9.92 -15.71 11.94
N ASP A 140 9.61 -14.80 12.87
CA ASP A 140 10.43 -13.65 13.22
C ASP A 140 10.57 -13.51 14.73
N ASN A 141 11.80 -13.21 15.20
CA ASN A 141 12.11 -13.05 16.64
C ASN A 141 11.57 -11.75 17.24
N LYS A 142 11.18 -10.76 16.41
CA LYS A 142 10.52 -9.51 16.82
C LYS A 142 9.01 -9.65 16.91
N ALA A 143 8.47 -10.83 16.61
CA ALA A 143 7.04 -11.12 16.55
C ALA A 143 6.26 -10.14 15.64
N LEU A 144 6.86 -9.75 14.50
CA LEU A 144 6.21 -8.89 13.51
C LEU A 144 4.93 -9.52 12.98
N ASN A 145 4.09 -8.68 12.35
CA ASN A 145 2.80 -9.11 11.81
C ASN A 145 1.89 -9.75 12.88
N ARG A 146 1.77 -9.10 14.04
CA ARG A 146 0.92 -9.59 15.15
C ARG A 146 -0.54 -9.82 14.77
N THR A 147 -1.01 -9.12 13.71
CA THR A 147 -2.37 -9.25 13.18
C THR A 147 -2.57 -10.50 12.32
N GLY A 148 -1.49 -11.18 11.92
CA GLY A 148 -1.53 -12.44 11.16
C GLY A 148 -2.01 -12.27 9.72
N SER A 149 -1.74 -11.14 9.07
CA SER A 149 -2.14 -10.87 7.68
C SER A 149 -0.96 -11.07 6.73
N SER A 150 -1.00 -12.11 5.88
CA SER A 150 0.05 -12.38 4.90
C SER A 150 -0.18 -11.75 3.54
N ILE A 151 -1.43 -11.43 3.16
CA ILE A 151 -1.72 -10.82 1.86
C ILE A 151 -1.38 -9.33 1.79
N GLY A 152 -1.12 -8.68 2.93
CA GLY A 152 -0.74 -7.29 3.04
C GLY A 152 -0.69 -6.87 4.50
N LEU A 153 -0.29 -5.63 4.79
CA LEU A 153 -0.21 -5.13 6.14
C LEU A 153 -1.58 -4.73 6.68
N VAL A 154 -1.98 -5.35 7.77
CA VAL A 154 -3.11 -4.90 8.60
C VAL A 154 -2.57 -4.29 9.88
N ALA A 155 -3.08 -3.13 10.25
CA ALA A 155 -2.76 -2.46 11.49
C ALA A 155 -4.02 -2.11 12.29
N SER A 156 -3.87 -1.98 13.60
CA SER A 156 -4.93 -1.56 14.50
C SER A 156 -4.41 -0.58 15.55
N TYR A 157 -5.33 0.01 16.31
CA TYR A 157 -5.00 0.89 17.42
C TYR A 157 -4.48 0.10 18.62
N ASP A 158 -3.66 0.74 19.43
CA ASP A 158 -3.34 0.33 20.79
C ASP A 158 -4.37 0.88 21.79
N ASP A 159 -4.16 0.64 23.10
CA ASP A 159 -5.04 1.11 24.16
C ASP A 159 -5.08 2.66 24.31
N ASN A 160 -4.14 3.37 23.71
CA ASN A 160 -4.05 4.83 23.69
C ASN A 160 -4.62 5.45 22.41
N ALA A 161 -5.31 4.66 21.59
CA ALA A 161 -5.84 5.06 20.29
C ALA A 161 -4.75 5.56 19.30
N GLN A 162 -3.52 5.06 19.47
CA GLN A 162 -2.42 5.27 18.53
C GLN A 162 -2.23 4.01 17.67
N VAL A 163 -1.53 4.11 16.55
CA VAL A 163 -1.13 2.93 15.78
C VAL A 163 -0.23 2.07 16.65
N HIS A 164 -0.54 0.80 16.77
CA HIS A 164 0.22 -0.11 17.63
C HIS A 164 1.71 -0.16 17.19
N PRO A 165 2.67 -0.05 18.13
CA PRO A 165 4.11 0.00 17.78
C PRO A 165 4.61 -1.16 16.91
N ASN A 166 4.17 -2.40 17.19
CA ASN A 166 4.52 -3.56 16.37
C ASN A 166 4.03 -3.44 14.92
N ASP A 167 2.87 -2.78 14.70
CA ASP A 167 2.34 -2.59 13.35
C ASP A 167 3.17 -1.54 12.58
N LEU A 168 3.74 -0.53 13.27
CA LEU A 168 4.69 0.42 12.68
C LEU A 168 6.03 -0.27 12.34
N GLU A 169 6.52 -1.15 13.20
CA GLU A 169 7.71 -1.96 12.89
C GLU A 169 7.47 -2.92 11.73
N THR A 170 6.28 -3.54 11.69
CA THR A 170 5.88 -4.39 10.57
C THR A 170 5.77 -3.58 9.28
N ALA A 171 5.26 -2.35 9.34
CA ALA A 171 5.19 -1.44 8.21
C ALA A 171 6.58 -1.07 7.67
N HIS A 172 7.53 -0.77 8.55
CA HIS A 172 8.92 -0.52 8.19
C HIS A 172 9.56 -1.74 7.50
N TYR A 173 9.42 -2.92 8.10
CA TYR A 173 9.89 -4.18 7.51
C TYR A 173 9.27 -4.41 6.12
N PHE A 174 7.96 -4.19 5.98
CA PHE A 174 7.26 -4.35 4.72
C PHE A 174 7.78 -3.40 3.64
N GLY A 175 8.09 -2.15 4.01
CA GLY A 175 8.73 -1.19 3.11
C GLY A 175 10.07 -1.68 2.58
N HIS A 176 10.94 -2.19 3.46
CA HIS A 176 12.23 -2.76 3.07
C HIS A 176 12.06 -3.94 2.10
N ARG A 177 11.15 -4.87 2.43
CA ARG A 177 10.84 -6.02 1.56
C ARG A 177 10.38 -5.59 0.16
N ILE A 178 9.49 -4.60 0.06
CA ILE A 178 9.00 -4.10 -1.24
C ILE A 178 10.17 -3.53 -2.06
N ALA A 179 11.08 -2.81 -1.42
CA ALA A 179 12.26 -2.26 -2.06
C ALA A 179 13.17 -3.36 -2.63
N ASP A 180 13.43 -4.41 -1.86
CA ASP A 180 14.24 -5.56 -2.30
C ASP A 180 13.61 -6.29 -3.48
N LEU A 181 12.30 -6.53 -3.44
CA LEU A 181 11.58 -7.16 -4.54
C LEU A 181 11.59 -6.31 -5.82
N ALA A 182 11.43 -4.99 -5.70
CA ALA A 182 11.51 -4.06 -6.81
C ALA A 182 12.92 -4.06 -7.45
N TYR A 183 13.95 -4.13 -6.62
CA TYR A 183 15.34 -4.22 -7.07
C TYR A 183 15.61 -5.52 -7.84
N GLN A 184 15.28 -6.66 -7.24
CA GLN A 184 15.50 -7.98 -7.86
C GLN A 184 14.82 -8.07 -9.21
N ARG A 185 13.56 -7.60 -9.29
CA ARG A 185 12.81 -7.62 -10.53
C ARG A 185 13.44 -6.76 -11.63
N ARG A 186 13.87 -5.56 -11.29
CA ARG A 186 14.50 -4.66 -12.27
C ARG A 186 15.79 -5.24 -12.86
N HIS A 187 16.57 -5.98 -12.05
CA HIS A 187 17.81 -6.59 -12.52
C HIS A 187 17.58 -7.87 -13.33
N GLN A 188 16.49 -8.62 -13.06
CA GLN A 188 16.11 -9.77 -13.90
C GLN A 188 15.71 -9.35 -15.31
N VAL A 189 14.94 -8.26 -15.45
CA VAL A 189 14.50 -7.73 -16.76
C VAL A 189 15.67 -7.17 -17.60
N MET A 190 16.80 -6.80 -16.98
CA MET A 190 17.99 -6.33 -17.70
C MET A 190 18.90 -7.46 -18.23
N LEU A 191 18.65 -8.69 -17.82
CA LEU A 191 19.44 -9.87 -18.21
C LEU A 191 18.77 -10.70 -19.32
N GLU A 192 17.52 -10.38 -19.68
CA GLU A 192 16.76 -10.92 -20.81
C GLU A 192 16.81 -9.98 -22.03
#